data_bcd811850b1afc9f04539ad296c65233
#
_entry.id   bcd811850b1afc9f04539ad296c65233
#
_cell.length_a   1.000
_cell.length_b   1.000
_cell.length_c   1.000
_cell.angle_alpha   90.00
_cell.angle_beta   90.00
_cell.angle_gamma   90.00
#
_symmetry.space_group_name_H-M   'P 1'
#
loop_
_entity.id
_entity.type
_entity.pdbx_description
1 polymer ?
#
loop_
_entity_poly.entity_id
_entity_poly.type
_entity_poly.pdbx_seq_one_letter_code
_entity_poly.pdbx_strand_id
1 'polypeptide(L)'
;MKVGDWQKTYWEDEKGNRTTIQDVLVELQDEPVVSLKIDALAHVPSVIIEEHKKQIADLSCPIIVVEKDGELEYILDGHHRRQRAIDEGRVYILSRIFRGVLFAKNKQHHTVK
;
A
#
# COMPACT_ATOMS: atom_id res chain seq x y z
N MET A 1 1.74 16.67 -0.43
CA MET A 1 0.92 16.28 0.72
C MET A 1 1.73 16.35 1.99
N LYS A 2 1.18 16.92 3.01
CA LYS A 2 1.87 17.04 4.30
C LYS A 2 1.91 15.69 4.99
N VAL A 3 2.87 15.52 5.90
CA VAL A 3 3.10 14.25 6.58
C VAL A 3 1.85 13.70 7.23
N GLY A 4 1.04 14.54 7.84
CA GLY A 4 -0.18 14.08 8.54
C GLY A 4 -1.41 13.91 7.67
N ASP A 5 -1.33 14.28 6.41
CA ASP A 5 -2.54 14.30 5.56
C ASP A 5 -3.04 12.91 5.20
N TRP A 6 -2.14 11.92 5.17
CA TRP A 6 -2.55 10.56 4.87
C TRP A 6 -3.59 10.03 5.86
N GLN A 7 -3.60 10.54 7.08
CA GLN A 7 -4.57 10.13 8.09
C GLN A 7 -6.00 10.53 7.72
N LYS A 8 -6.13 11.49 6.81
CA LYS A 8 -7.42 11.93 6.32
C LYS A 8 -7.81 11.27 5.03
N THR A 9 -6.92 10.46 4.46
CA THR A 9 -7.21 9.74 3.22
C THR A 9 -8.24 8.67 3.49
N TYR A 10 -9.21 8.57 2.60
CA TYR A 10 -10.21 7.53 2.68
C TYR A 10 -10.67 7.13 1.29
N TRP A 11 -11.27 5.98 1.22
CA TRP A 11 -11.93 5.49 0.02
C TRP A 11 -13.41 5.38 0.31
N GLU A 12 -14.23 5.71 -0.66
CA GLU A 12 -15.67 5.73 -0.47
C GLU A 12 -16.32 4.90 -1.57
N ASP A 13 -17.26 4.03 -1.18
CA ASP A 13 -18.01 3.28 -2.16
C ASP A 13 -19.21 4.13 -2.62
N GLU A 14 -19.98 3.61 -3.57
CA GLU A 14 -21.10 4.36 -4.11
C GLU A 14 -22.26 4.54 -3.13
N LYS A 15 -22.22 3.87 -2.00
CA LYS A 15 -23.22 4.04 -0.94
C LYS A 15 -22.75 4.99 0.16
N GLY A 16 -21.56 5.58 0.01
CA GLY A 16 -21.01 6.50 0.97
C GLY A 16 -20.27 5.86 2.13
N ASN A 17 -20.05 4.54 2.10
CA ASN A 17 -19.26 3.89 3.12
C ASN A 17 -17.79 4.23 2.92
N ARG A 18 -17.10 4.59 4.00
CA ARG A 18 -15.72 5.01 3.94
C ARG A 18 -14.80 3.98 4.54
N THR A 19 -13.64 3.82 3.91
CA THR A 19 -12.53 3.05 4.45
C THR A 19 -11.34 4.00 4.55
N THR A 20 -10.78 4.12 5.71
CA THR A 20 -9.66 5.04 5.95
C THR A 20 -8.35 4.26 6.03
N ILE A 21 -7.23 5.00 5.98
CA ILE A 21 -5.92 4.39 6.24
C ILE A 21 -5.92 3.69 7.60
N GLN A 22 -6.57 4.28 8.59
CA GLN A 22 -6.66 3.68 9.92
C GLN A 22 -7.37 2.32 9.88
N ASP A 23 -8.45 2.22 9.11
CA ASP A 23 -9.15 0.96 8.94
C ASP A 23 -8.24 -0.10 8.32
N VAL A 24 -7.46 0.30 7.32
CA VAL A 24 -6.51 -0.61 6.67
C VAL A 24 -5.45 -1.07 7.66
N LEU A 25 -4.91 -0.15 8.45
CA LEU A 25 -3.87 -0.49 9.41
C LEU A 25 -4.39 -1.44 10.49
N VAL A 26 -5.63 -1.26 10.93
CA VAL A 26 -6.26 -2.18 11.88
C VAL A 26 -6.38 -3.58 11.27
N GLU A 27 -6.81 -3.65 10.02
CA GLU A 27 -6.91 -4.94 9.33
C GLU A 27 -5.58 -5.63 9.17
N LEU A 28 -4.52 -4.85 8.97
CA LEU A 28 -3.19 -5.40 8.70
C LEU A 28 -2.39 -5.71 9.95
N GLN A 29 -2.89 -5.36 11.14
CA GLN A 29 -2.09 -5.55 12.36
C GLN A 29 -1.73 -7.00 12.61
N ASP A 30 -2.56 -7.94 12.16
CA ASP A 30 -2.32 -9.37 12.29
C ASP A 30 -1.71 -10.02 11.05
N GLU A 31 -1.52 -9.24 9.98
CA GLU A 31 -0.90 -9.76 8.76
C GLU A 31 0.60 -9.84 8.96
N PRO A 32 1.22 -10.96 8.54
CA PRO A 32 2.66 -11.09 8.67
C PRO A 32 3.39 -10.14 7.74
N VAL A 33 4.59 -9.73 8.16
CA VAL A 33 5.52 -9.02 7.28
C VAL A 33 6.17 -10.07 6.40
N VAL A 34 6.15 -9.83 5.09
CA VAL A 34 6.77 -10.73 4.11
C VAL A 34 7.83 -9.98 3.34
N SER A 35 8.80 -10.71 2.80
CA SER A 35 9.79 -10.14 1.89
C SER A 35 9.31 -10.36 0.46
N LEU A 36 9.00 -9.29 -0.23
CA LEU A 36 8.64 -9.35 -1.64
C LEU A 36 9.87 -9.04 -2.49
N LYS A 37 10.00 -9.72 -3.62
CA LYS A 37 10.98 -9.32 -4.61
C LYS A 37 10.56 -7.98 -5.20
N ILE A 38 11.49 -7.07 -5.31
CA ILE A 38 11.21 -5.75 -5.90
C ILE A 38 10.74 -5.93 -7.35
N ASP A 39 11.27 -6.91 -8.05
CA ASP A 39 10.83 -7.21 -9.42
C ASP A 39 9.35 -7.57 -9.51
N ALA A 40 8.79 -8.15 -8.46
CA ALA A 40 7.36 -8.47 -8.43
C ALA A 40 6.49 -7.21 -8.39
N LEU A 41 7.09 -6.08 -8.09
CA LEU A 41 6.40 -4.79 -8.04
C LEU A 41 6.70 -3.93 -9.27
N ALA A 42 7.43 -4.45 -10.25
CA ALA A 42 7.88 -3.66 -11.40
C ALA A 42 6.73 -3.06 -12.19
N HIS A 43 5.59 -3.75 -12.25
CA HIS A 43 4.40 -3.28 -12.97
C HIS A 43 3.54 -2.32 -12.14
N VAL A 44 3.85 -2.18 -10.85
CA VAL A 44 3.04 -1.36 -9.96
C VAL A 44 3.39 0.11 -10.15
N PRO A 45 2.40 0.98 -10.43
CA PRO A 45 2.68 2.39 -10.66
C PRO A 45 3.36 3.06 -9.46
N SER A 46 4.18 4.04 -9.75
CA SER A 46 4.82 4.85 -8.74
C SER A 46 4.22 6.27 -8.77
N VAL A 47 4.27 6.92 -7.63
CA VAL A 47 3.95 8.34 -7.53
C VAL A 47 5.22 9.15 -7.75
N ILE A 48 5.08 10.47 -7.80
CA ILE A 48 6.23 11.37 -7.86
C ILE A 48 7.03 11.21 -6.58
N ILE A 49 8.33 10.95 -6.73
CA ILE A 49 9.23 10.73 -5.59
C ILE A 49 9.88 12.03 -5.17
N GLU A 50 9.74 12.37 -3.91
CA GLU A 50 10.41 13.52 -3.31
C GLU A 50 11.73 13.06 -2.73
N GLU A 51 12.82 13.64 -3.19
CA GLU A 51 14.17 13.16 -2.86
C GLU A 51 14.43 13.12 -1.36
N HIS A 52 14.06 14.15 -0.64
CA HIS A 52 14.32 14.18 0.80
C HIS A 52 13.53 13.11 1.56
N LYS A 53 12.34 12.81 1.12
CA LYS A 53 11.54 11.74 1.73
C LYS A 53 12.15 10.38 1.45
N LYS A 54 12.68 10.20 0.25
CA LYS A 54 13.37 8.98 -0.12
C LYS A 54 14.61 8.77 0.76
N GLN A 55 15.37 9.83 0.98
CA GLN A 55 16.61 9.74 1.76
C GLN A 55 16.38 9.37 3.22
N ILE A 56 15.25 9.77 3.79
CA ILE A 56 14.93 9.46 5.18
C ILE A 56 14.01 8.24 5.32
N ALA A 57 13.67 7.61 4.21
CA ALA A 57 12.78 6.45 4.23
C ALA A 57 13.43 5.30 5.00
N ASP A 58 12.67 4.70 5.91
CA ASP A 58 13.16 3.64 6.77
C ASP A 58 12.76 2.28 6.19
N LEU A 59 13.72 1.55 5.63
CA LEU A 59 13.46 0.27 4.99
C LEU A 59 13.15 -0.86 5.98
N SER A 60 13.31 -0.62 7.29
CA SER A 60 12.86 -1.57 8.28
C SER A 60 11.34 -1.51 8.50
N CYS A 61 10.70 -0.46 8.01
CA CYS A 61 9.25 -0.34 8.05
C CYS A 61 8.66 -0.98 6.80
N PRO A 62 7.71 -1.92 6.94
CA PRO A 62 7.09 -2.56 5.77
C PRO A 62 6.30 -1.56 4.93
N ILE A 63 6.33 -1.75 3.62
CA ILE A 63 5.39 -1.06 2.76
C ILE A 63 4.06 -1.80 2.80
N ILE A 64 3.00 -1.13 2.35
CA ILE A 64 1.68 -1.75 2.25
C ILE A 64 1.33 -1.87 0.78
N VAL A 65 1.13 -3.11 0.34
CA VAL A 65 0.81 -3.42 -1.06
C VAL A 65 -0.60 -4.00 -1.11
N VAL A 66 -1.38 -3.53 -2.05
CA VAL A 66 -2.75 -4.03 -2.26
C VAL A 66 -2.71 -5.13 -3.31
N GLU A 67 -3.25 -6.29 -2.94
CA GLU A 67 -3.41 -7.42 -3.83
C GLU A 67 -4.89 -7.55 -4.18
N LYS A 68 -5.16 -7.74 -5.45
CA LYS A 68 -6.51 -7.94 -5.95
C LYS A 68 -6.49 -9.09 -6.94
N ASP A 69 -7.37 -10.07 -6.73
CA ASP A 69 -7.50 -11.22 -7.61
C ASP A 69 -6.17 -11.94 -7.83
N GLY A 70 -5.36 -12.03 -6.78
CA GLY A 70 -4.09 -12.71 -6.81
C GLY A 70 -2.93 -11.91 -7.37
N GLU A 71 -3.16 -10.66 -7.72
CA GLU A 71 -2.12 -9.81 -8.30
C GLU A 71 -1.84 -8.60 -7.42
N LEU A 72 -0.57 -8.24 -7.31
CA LEU A 72 -0.16 -7.02 -6.63
C LEU A 72 -0.53 -5.85 -7.53
N GLU A 73 -1.40 -4.97 -7.04
CA GLU A 73 -2.02 -3.97 -7.88
C GLU A 73 -1.44 -2.57 -7.69
N TYR A 74 -1.23 -2.17 -6.44
CA TYR A 74 -0.58 -0.89 -6.19
C TYR A 74 -0.04 -0.83 -4.76
N ILE A 75 0.79 0.18 -4.53
CA ILE A 75 1.34 0.46 -3.21
C ILE A 75 0.46 1.50 -2.54
N LEU A 76 -0.11 1.13 -1.39
CA LEU A 76 -0.93 2.03 -0.60
C LEU A 76 -0.06 2.98 0.21
N ASP A 77 1.04 2.48 0.73
CA ASP A 77 1.99 3.26 1.52
C ASP A 77 3.39 2.72 1.31
N GLY A 78 4.34 3.60 1.13
CA GLY A 78 5.74 3.23 1.04
C GLY A 78 6.39 3.42 -0.32
N HIS A 79 5.85 4.29 -1.17
CA HIS A 79 6.46 4.57 -2.48
C HIS A 79 7.91 5.03 -2.35
N HIS A 80 8.21 5.87 -1.37
CA HIS A 80 9.57 6.37 -1.16
C HIS A 80 10.50 5.27 -0.67
N ARG A 81 9.97 4.35 0.16
CA ARG A 81 10.73 3.17 0.60
C ARG A 81 11.05 2.26 -0.57
N ARG A 82 10.09 2.04 -1.45
CA ARG A 82 10.34 1.23 -2.65
C ARG A 82 11.44 1.85 -3.50
N GLN A 83 11.35 3.13 -3.77
CA GLN A 83 12.36 3.79 -4.61
C GLN A 83 13.73 3.74 -3.96
N ARG A 84 13.80 3.95 -2.67
CA ARG A 84 15.08 3.84 -1.96
C ARG A 84 15.65 2.44 -2.07
N ALA A 85 14.83 1.42 -1.93
CA ALA A 85 15.28 0.04 -2.06
C ALA A 85 15.83 -0.24 -3.45
N ILE A 86 15.16 0.28 -4.48
CA ILE A 86 15.62 0.16 -5.87
C ILE A 86 16.98 0.84 -6.03
N ASP A 87 17.10 2.07 -5.53
CA ASP A 87 18.34 2.84 -5.65
C ASP A 87 19.51 2.18 -4.92
N GLU A 88 19.23 1.48 -3.83
CA GLU A 88 20.25 0.76 -3.07
C GLU A 88 20.57 -0.60 -3.65
N GLY A 89 19.91 -0.99 -4.73
CA GLY A 89 20.14 -2.29 -5.37
C GLY A 89 19.62 -3.47 -4.56
N ARG A 90 18.62 -3.28 -3.74
CA ARG A 90 18.06 -4.37 -2.94
C ARG A 90 17.21 -5.28 -3.83
N VAL A 91 17.21 -6.55 -3.49
CA VAL A 91 16.41 -7.56 -4.21
C VAL A 91 15.03 -7.70 -3.58
N TYR A 92 14.93 -7.52 -2.27
CA TYR A 92 13.69 -7.70 -1.52
C TYR A 92 13.33 -6.44 -0.76
N ILE A 93 12.03 -6.30 -0.48
CA ILE A 93 11.53 -5.22 0.36
C ILE A 93 10.49 -5.78 1.32
N LEU A 94 10.55 -5.34 2.58
CA LEU A 94 9.59 -5.76 3.59
C LEU A 94 8.22 -5.18 3.26
N SER A 95 7.20 -6.01 3.33
CA SER A 95 5.86 -5.66 2.88
C SER A 95 4.80 -6.31 3.75
N ARG A 96 3.65 -5.66 3.85
CA ARG A 96 2.41 -6.27 4.31
C ARG A 96 1.44 -6.22 3.15
N ILE A 97 0.75 -7.31 2.93
CA ILE A 97 -0.15 -7.42 1.79
C ILE A 97 -1.58 -7.26 2.27
N PHE A 98 -2.24 -6.24 1.76
CA PHE A 98 -3.65 -6.01 2.00
C PHE A 98 -4.45 -6.72 0.92
N ARG A 99 -5.14 -7.80 1.30
CA ARG A 99 -5.77 -8.70 0.34
C ARG A 99 -7.20 -8.32 0.05
N GLY A 100 -7.36 -7.10 -0.41
CA GLY A 100 -8.60 -6.74 -1.03
C GLY A 100 -9.79 -6.48 -0.14
N VAL A 101 -9.63 -6.39 1.18
CA VAL A 101 -10.77 -6.04 2.03
C VAL A 101 -11.35 -4.71 1.62
N LEU A 102 -10.50 -3.72 1.32
CA LEU A 102 -10.92 -2.42 0.85
C LEU A 102 -11.78 -2.53 -0.41
N PHE A 103 -11.26 -3.21 -1.43
CA PHE A 103 -11.97 -3.38 -2.68
C PHE A 103 -13.03 -4.47 -2.61
N ALA A 104 -12.84 -5.47 -1.78
CA ALA A 104 -13.84 -6.50 -1.58
C ALA A 104 -15.13 -5.92 -1.02
N LYS A 105 -15.03 -5.00 -0.08
CA LYS A 105 -16.22 -4.31 0.43
C LYS A 105 -16.94 -3.55 -0.68
N ASN A 106 -16.19 -2.82 -1.48
CA ASN A 106 -16.76 -2.09 -2.59
C ASN A 106 -17.40 -3.03 -3.61
N LYS A 107 -16.72 -4.11 -3.93
CA LYS A 107 -17.26 -5.13 -4.84
C LYS A 107 -18.49 -5.77 -4.28
N GLN A 108 -18.52 -6.07 -2.98
CA GLN A 108 -19.70 -6.65 -2.36
C GLN A 108 -20.90 -5.72 -2.48
N HIS A 109 -20.68 -4.44 -2.31
CA HIS A 109 -21.72 -3.46 -2.49
C HIS A 109 -22.23 -3.43 -3.93
N HIS A 110 -21.34 -3.65 -4.88
CA HIS A 110 -21.75 -3.75 -6.29
C HIS A 110 -22.46 -5.05 -6.57
N THR A 111 -22.00 -6.15 -6.01
CA THR A 111 -22.50 -7.47 -6.38
C THR A 111 -23.79 -7.85 -5.69
N VAL A 112 -24.05 -7.31 -4.53
CA VAL A 112 -25.26 -7.66 -3.76
C VAL A 112 -26.46 -6.80 -4.11
N LYS A 113 -26.32 -5.99 -5.08
CA LYS A 113 -27.42 -5.12 -5.53
C LYS A 113 -28.52 -5.87 -6.25
#